data_aee79b8c5795a271c75a7d5e189adc5f
#
_entry.id   aee79b8c5795a271c75a7d5e189adc5f
#
_cell.length_a   1.000
_cell.length_b   1.000
_cell.length_c   1.000
_cell.angle_alpha   90.00
_cell.angle_beta   90.00
_cell.angle_gamma   90.00
#
_symmetry.space_group_name_H-M   'P 1'
#
loop_
_entity.id
_entity.type
_entity.pdbx_description
1 polymer ?
#
loop_
_entity_poly.entity_id
_entity_poly.type
_entity_poly.pdbx_seq_one_letter_code
_entity_poly.pdbx_strand_id
1 'polypeptide(L)'
;HLDLLFGRYTAACTWLERLTGVSSVGLSYRPEGIDSLTALTCQMAAHRACATPFHVADMSDVGFPPVNVIEPGLIKFNFGNEPCGMNDWNDIATHRRTYTWITDEHQHPTGITLTATHPMSGANQLGATYTLTRMLMPACVSMSALWGYSQGKFGAAQARPMAEFVLGHLNPRLKYDFTIYASRGGGAYSRQTTFVVQGEESEAESLQATDNDHDVVRFRDVCPTADGRILLQVMPGPHNNSHHHFYYLNAMVIRAH
;
A
#
# COMPACT_ATOMS: atom_id res chain seq x y z
N HIS A 1 -13.37 -10.04 13.03
CA HIS A 1 -12.81 -11.36 12.74
C HIS A 1 -11.30 -11.33 13.04
N LEU A 2 -10.78 -12.41 13.64
CA LEU A 2 -9.35 -12.60 13.78
C LEU A 2 -8.77 -12.93 12.40
N ASP A 3 -7.58 -12.41 12.13
CA ASP A 3 -6.76 -12.88 11.03
C ASP A 3 -6.66 -14.42 11.04
N LEU A 4 -6.69 -15.05 9.88
CA LEU A 4 -6.80 -16.51 9.77
C LEU A 4 -5.50 -17.25 10.15
N LEU A 5 -4.37 -16.57 10.17
CA LEU A 5 -3.07 -17.18 10.43
C LEU A 5 -2.47 -16.68 11.75
N PHE A 6 -2.03 -15.42 11.81
CA PHE A 6 -1.35 -14.87 12.99
C PHE A 6 -2.31 -14.63 14.15
N GLY A 7 -3.48 -14.06 13.88
CA GLY A 7 -4.51 -13.81 14.89
C GLY A 7 -5.02 -15.09 15.52
N ARG A 8 -5.22 -16.14 14.73
CA ARG A 8 -5.62 -17.46 15.27
C ARG A 8 -4.51 -18.10 16.09
N TYR A 9 -3.25 -18.00 15.62
CA TYR A 9 -2.13 -18.56 16.38
C TYR A 9 -1.91 -17.81 17.69
N THR A 10 -1.95 -16.47 17.68
CA THR A 10 -1.88 -15.67 18.90
C THR A 10 -3.01 -16.02 19.88
N ALA A 11 -4.25 -16.15 19.37
CA ALA A 11 -5.38 -16.57 20.19
C ALA A 11 -5.16 -17.96 20.79
N ALA A 12 -4.69 -18.93 20.01
CA ALA A 12 -4.39 -20.27 20.49
C ALA A 12 -3.31 -20.25 21.59
N CYS A 13 -2.25 -19.47 21.45
CA CYS A 13 -1.23 -19.26 22.46
C CYS A 13 -1.83 -18.64 23.73
N THR A 14 -2.70 -17.63 23.61
CA THR A 14 -3.40 -17.02 24.74
C THR A 14 -4.29 -18.03 25.48
N TRP A 15 -5.05 -18.86 24.75
CA TRP A 15 -5.87 -19.91 25.34
C TRP A 15 -5.04 -20.96 26.07
N LEU A 16 -3.95 -21.44 25.44
CA LEU A 16 -3.05 -22.38 26.06
C LEU A 16 -2.56 -21.85 27.40
N GLU A 17 -2.04 -20.65 27.42
CA GLU A 17 -1.48 -20.04 28.62
C GLU A 17 -2.53 -19.78 29.71
N ARG A 18 -3.71 -19.28 29.33
CA ARG A 18 -4.82 -19.04 30.27
C ARG A 18 -5.40 -20.31 30.87
N LEU A 19 -5.45 -21.41 30.11
CA LEU A 19 -6.03 -22.66 30.56
C LEU A 19 -5.03 -23.55 31.34
N THR A 20 -3.75 -23.48 30.97
CA THR A 20 -2.74 -24.39 31.54
C THR A 20 -1.77 -23.71 32.54
N GLY A 21 -1.70 -22.38 32.50
CA GLY A 21 -0.68 -21.62 33.26
C GLY A 21 0.74 -21.75 32.70
N VAL A 22 0.92 -22.45 31.56
CA VAL A 22 2.23 -22.65 30.95
C VAL A 22 2.45 -21.55 29.88
N SER A 23 3.60 -20.87 29.95
CA SER A 23 3.93 -19.83 28.95
C SER A 23 3.96 -20.38 27.54
N SER A 24 3.38 -19.63 26.62
CA SER A 24 3.40 -19.93 25.19
C SER A 24 4.73 -19.54 24.54
N VAL A 25 5.57 -18.74 25.20
CA VAL A 25 6.85 -18.27 24.67
C VAL A 25 7.83 -19.43 24.54
N GLY A 26 8.37 -19.61 23.33
CA GLY A 26 9.34 -20.67 23.03
C GLY A 26 8.71 -22.01 22.62
N LEU A 27 7.40 -22.07 22.38
CA LEU A 27 6.78 -23.27 21.81
C LEU A 27 7.39 -23.59 20.43
N SER A 28 7.74 -24.84 20.25
CA SER A 28 8.29 -25.33 18.97
C SER A 28 7.23 -25.45 17.87
N TYR A 29 5.96 -25.64 18.24
CA TYR A 29 4.85 -25.71 17.27
C TYR A 29 4.59 -24.34 16.67
N ARG A 30 4.44 -24.33 15.37
CA ARG A 30 3.95 -23.19 14.58
C ARG A 30 3.09 -23.69 13.41
N PRO A 31 2.02 -22.99 13.03
CA PRO A 31 1.27 -23.30 11.84
C PRO A 31 2.13 -23.17 10.58
N GLU A 32 1.76 -23.92 9.55
CA GLU A 32 2.33 -23.74 8.22
C GLU A 32 2.09 -22.29 7.75
N GLY A 33 3.08 -21.67 7.11
CA GLY A 33 3.03 -20.28 6.67
C GLY A 33 3.42 -19.24 7.73
N ILE A 34 3.78 -19.65 8.97
CA ILE A 34 4.36 -18.76 9.98
C ILE A 34 5.84 -19.10 10.18
N ASP A 35 6.74 -18.15 9.97
CA ASP A 35 8.16 -18.29 10.28
C ASP A 35 8.41 -18.28 11.81
N SER A 36 9.60 -18.72 12.23
CA SER A 36 9.93 -18.88 13.66
C SER A 36 9.87 -17.59 14.45
N LEU A 37 10.17 -16.48 13.81
CA LEU A 37 10.25 -15.18 14.44
C LEU A 37 8.86 -14.57 14.60
N THR A 38 8.04 -14.64 13.57
CA THR A 38 6.62 -14.28 13.63
C THR A 38 5.89 -15.14 14.67
N ALA A 39 6.19 -16.45 14.72
CA ALA A 39 5.64 -17.33 15.77
C ALA A 39 6.03 -16.85 17.18
N LEU A 40 7.30 -16.50 17.40
CA LEU A 40 7.78 -15.98 18.67
C LEU A 40 7.09 -14.65 19.02
N THR A 41 6.91 -13.74 18.05
CA THR A 41 6.17 -12.49 18.26
C THR A 41 4.73 -12.73 18.68
N CYS A 42 4.02 -13.67 18.03
CA CYS A 42 2.67 -14.08 18.42
C CYS A 42 2.62 -14.66 19.84
N GLN A 43 3.59 -15.49 20.19
CA GLN A 43 3.72 -16.10 21.53
C GLN A 43 3.97 -15.03 22.60
N MET A 44 4.86 -14.08 22.34
CA MET A 44 5.16 -12.97 23.26
C MET A 44 3.95 -12.05 23.43
N ALA A 45 3.23 -11.74 22.36
CA ALA A 45 1.99 -10.96 22.42
C ALA A 45 0.92 -11.65 23.27
N ALA A 46 0.75 -12.96 23.09
CA ALA A 46 -0.16 -13.77 23.89
C ALA A 46 0.24 -13.77 25.38
N HIS A 47 1.52 -13.98 25.68
CA HIS A 47 2.06 -13.99 27.04
C HIS A 47 1.80 -12.65 27.75
N ARG A 48 2.12 -11.54 27.13
CA ARG A 48 1.90 -10.20 27.68
C ARG A 48 0.41 -9.88 27.88
N ALA A 49 -0.43 -10.27 26.92
CA ALA A 49 -1.87 -10.14 27.07
C ALA A 49 -2.42 -10.99 28.24
N CYS A 50 -1.84 -12.15 28.51
CA CYS A 50 -2.18 -12.95 29.68
C CYS A 50 -1.75 -12.30 31.00
N ALA A 51 -0.58 -11.63 31.01
CA ALA A 51 -0.07 -10.94 32.19
C ALA A 51 -0.88 -9.67 32.54
N THR A 52 -1.38 -8.96 31.53
CA THR A 52 -2.15 -7.71 31.69
C THR A 52 -3.45 -7.71 30.89
N PRO A 53 -4.45 -8.54 31.25
CA PRO A 53 -5.59 -8.85 30.36
C PRO A 53 -6.54 -7.67 30.07
N PHE A 54 -6.47 -6.59 30.84
CA PHE A 54 -7.31 -5.39 30.65
C PHE A 54 -6.57 -4.21 30.04
N HIS A 55 -5.34 -4.43 29.60
CA HIS A 55 -4.52 -3.41 28.97
C HIS A 55 -4.05 -3.89 27.60
N VAL A 56 -3.80 -2.96 26.69
CA VAL A 56 -3.13 -3.27 25.43
C VAL A 56 -1.69 -3.68 25.73
N ALA A 57 -1.28 -4.85 25.26
CA ALA A 57 0.09 -5.33 25.46
C ALA A 57 1.08 -4.39 24.76
N ASP A 58 2.01 -3.82 25.51
CA ASP A 58 3.12 -3.06 24.95
C ASP A 58 4.12 -4.03 24.30
N MET A 59 4.33 -3.86 22.99
CA MET A 59 5.25 -4.67 22.19
C MET A 59 6.45 -3.85 21.68
N SER A 60 6.65 -2.64 22.18
CA SER A 60 7.68 -1.71 21.69
C SER A 60 9.11 -2.19 21.87
N ASP A 61 9.35 -3.05 22.87
CA ASP A 61 10.65 -3.66 23.16
C ASP A 61 10.82 -5.05 22.49
N VAL A 62 9.75 -5.62 21.99
CA VAL A 62 9.85 -6.75 21.08
C VAL A 62 10.38 -6.17 19.78
N GLY A 63 11.69 -6.22 19.63
CA GLY A 63 12.29 -5.91 18.34
C GLY A 63 11.58 -6.77 17.33
N PHE A 64 10.67 -6.15 16.56
CA PHE A 64 10.33 -6.75 15.28
C PHE A 64 11.69 -7.02 14.66
N PRO A 65 12.03 -8.29 14.36
CA PRO A 65 13.28 -8.53 13.68
C PRO A 65 13.33 -7.52 12.56
N PRO A 66 14.47 -6.95 12.25
CA PRO A 66 14.61 -6.34 10.97
C PRO A 66 14.02 -7.39 10.04
N VAL A 67 12.90 -7.07 9.40
CA VAL A 67 12.31 -7.95 8.39
C VAL A 67 13.54 -8.46 7.68
N ASN A 68 13.84 -9.77 7.76
CA ASN A 68 14.97 -10.32 7.03
C ASN A 68 14.66 -9.87 5.64
N VAL A 69 15.38 -8.86 5.18
CA VAL A 69 15.17 -8.26 3.89
C VAL A 69 15.69 -9.31 2.92
N ILE A 70 14.89 -10.35 2.73
CA ILE A 70 14.79 -10.98 1.42
C ILE A 70 14.51 -9.77 0.56
N GLU A 71 15.45 -9.42 -0.33
CA GLU A 71 15.26 -8.29 -1.23
C GLU A 71 13.80 -8.34 -1.65
N PRO A 72 12.98 -7.37 -1.23
CA PRO A 72 11.55 -7.54 -1.41
C PRO A 72 11.34 -7.68 -2.91
N GLY A 73 10.59 -8.68 -3.32
CA GLY A 73 10.09 -8.77 -4.66
C GLY A 73 9.39 -7.47 -5.03
N LEU A 74 8.90 -7.35 -6.24
CA LEU A 74 8.13 -6.17 -6.62
C LEU A 74 6.91 -6.04 -5.72
N ILE A 75 6.70 -4.87 -5.15
CA ILE A 75 5.49 -4.54 -4.39
C ILE A 75 4.54 -3.81 -5.33
N LYS A 76 3.40 -4.41 -5.61
CA LYS A 76 2.45 -3.93 -6.62
C LYS A 76 1.15 -3.49 -5.96
N PHE A 77 0.66 -2.30 -6.32
CA PHE A 77 -0.57 -1.71 -5.80
C PHE A 77 -1.57 -1.47 -6.91
N ASN A 78 -2.78 -1.97 -6.74
CA ASN A 78 -3.96 -1.66 -7.54
C ASN A 78 -4.82 -0.63 -6.80
N PHE A 79 -5.04 0.52 -7.40
CA PHE A 79 -5.83 1.60 -6.81
C PHE A 79 -7.23 1.63 -7.39
N GLY A 80 -8.22 1.21 -6.59
CA GLY A 80 -9.61 1.17 -6.99
C GLY A 80 -10.48 0.45 -5.98
N ASN A 81 -11.80 0.59 -6.09
CA ASN A 81 -12.72 -0.05 -5.15
C ASN A 81 -13.04 -1.51 -5.51
N GLU A 82 -12.72 -1.94 -6.72
CA GLU A 82 -12.89 -3.32 -7.15
C GLU A 82 -11.56 -4.08 -7.04
N PRO A 83 -11.54 -5.18 -6.30
CA PRO A 83 -10.35 -6.00 -6.19
C PRO A 83 -9.95 -6.57 -7.57
N CYS A 84 -8.65 -6.59 -7.83
CA CYS A 84 -8.14 -7.24 -9.04
C CYS A 84 -8.27 -8.77 -9.00
N GLY A 85 -8.36 -9.35 -7.81
CA GLY A 85 -8.43 -10.79 -7.62
C GLY A 85 -7.12 -11.52 -7.93
N MET A 86 -6.02 -10.79 -8.13
CA MET A 86 -4.69 -11.34 -8.33
C MET A 86 -3.89 -11.23 -7.02
N ASN A 87 -3.32 -12.33 -6.59
CA ASN A 87 -2.65 -12.42 -5.28
C ASN A 87 -1.33 -11.63 -5.20
N ASP A 88 -0.76 -11.23 -6.33
CA ASP A 88 0.46 -10.45 -6.43
C ASP A 88 0.23 -8.93 -6.46
N TRP A 89 -1.02 -8.48 -6.30
CA TRP A 89 -1.42 -7.08 -6.24
C TRP A 89 -2.09 -6.75 -4.91
N ASN A 90 -1.68 -5.65 -4.30
CA ASN A 90 -2.32 -5.10 -3.10
C ASN A 90 -3.44 -4.15 -3.51
N ASP A 91 -4.69 -4.47 -3.20
CA ASP A 91 -5.86 -3.67 -3.54
C ASP A 91 -6.06 -2.51 -2.56
N ILE A 92 -6.06 -1.28 -3.07
CA ILE A 92 -6.17 -0.02 -2.32
C ILE A 92 -7.46 0.70 -2.70
N ALA A 93 -8.41 0.76 -1.77
CA ALA A 93 -9.74 1.30 -1.97
C ALA A 93 -9.99 2.60 -1.20
N THR A 94 -10.99 3.39 -1.63
CA THR A 94 -11.32 4.68 -1.01
C THR A 94 -11.84 4.58 0.42
N HIS A 95 -12.50 3.49 0.76
CA HIS A 95 -13.15 3.31 2.07
C HIS A 95 -12.18 2.95 3.20
N ARG A 96 -10.96 2.54 2.88
CA ARG A 96 -9.93 2.17 3.86
C ARG A 96 -8.76 3.15 3.79
N ARG A 97 -8.36 3.68 4.94
CA ARG A 97 -7.29 4.68 5.01
C ARG A 97 -5.91 4.10 5.25
N THR A 98 -5.81 3.01 5.98
CA THR A 98 -4.52 2.41 6.34
C THR A 98 -4.49 0.94 5.98
N TYR A 99 -3.43 0.53 5.33
CA TYR A 99 -3.09 -0.82 4.93
C TYR A 99 -1.79 -1.21 5.62
N THR A 100 -1.88 -2.22 6.48
CA THR A 100 -0.74 -2.73 7.26
C THR A 100 -0.29 -4.11 6.79
N TRP A 101 -0.97 -4.65 5.80
CA TRP A 101 -0.76 -6.00 5.27
C TRP A 101 -0.40 -5.91 3.79
N ILE A 102 0.79 -5.36 3.53
CA ILE A 102 1.33 -5.22 2.18
C ILE A 102 2.24 -6.41 1.90
N THR A 103 2.01 -7.08 0.78
CA THR A 103 2.82 -8.21 0.32
C THR A 103 3.59 -7.87 -0.96
N ASP A 104 4.68 -8.58 -1.18
CA ASP A 104 5.40 -8.57 -2.46
C ASP A 104 4.70 -9.47 -3.51
N GLU A 105 5.25 -9.56 -4.71
CA GLU A 105 4.73 -10.37 -5.81
C GLU A 105 4.76 -11.88 -5.53
N HIS A 106 5.50 -12.32 -4.52
CA HIS A 106 5.56 -13.70 -4.03
C HIS A 106 4.66 -13.92 -2.83
N GLN A 107 3.82 -12.94 -2.45
CA GLN A 107 2.92 -12.95 -1.30
C GLN A 107 3.65 -12.97 0.05
N HIS A 108 4.91 -12.58 0.10
CA HIS A 108 5.62 -12.43 1.36
C HIS A 108 5.23 -11.11 2.04
N PRO A 109 4.90 -11.11 3.34
CA PRO A 109 4.65 -9.89 4.08
C PRO A 109 5.88 -8.98 4.08
N THR A 110 5.72 -7.73 3.68
CA THR A 110 6.82 -6.76 3.60
C THR A 110 7.03 -5.97 4.88
N GLY A 111 6.03 -5.94 5.77
CA GLY A 111 6.02 -5.05 6.93
C GLY A 111 5.76 -3.57 6.58
N ILE A 112 5.72 -3.22 5.30
CA ILE A 112 5.43 -1.86 4.83
C ILE A 112 3.97 -1.53 5.09
N THR A 113 3.70 -0.27 5.40
CA THR A 113 2.33 0.26 5.52
C THR A 113 2.05 1.29 4.44
N LEU A 114 0.79 1.41 4.02
CA LEU A 114 0.31 2.50 3.17
C LEU A 114 -0.84 3.20 3.86
N THR A 115 -0.73 4.51 4.08
CA THR A 115 -1.78 5.33 4.71
C THR A 115 -2.18 6.48 3.80
N ALA A 116 -3.47 6.57 3.47
CA ALA A 116 -4.04 7.73 2.77
C ALA A 116 -4.33 8.85 3.81
N THR A 117 -3.40 9.78 3.95
CA THR A 117 -3.55 10.96 4.83
C THR A 117 -4.51 11.97 4.23
N HIS A 118 -4.45 12.14 2.90
CA HIS A 118 -5.43 12.89 2.12
C HIS A 118 -6.01 11.95 1.04
N PRO A 119 -7.20 11.37 1.29
CA PRO A 119 -7.75 10.37 0.39
C PRO A 119 -8.23 10.98 -0.93
N MET A 120 -8.28 10.18 -1.98
CA MET A 120 -8.90 10.51 -3.26
C MET A 120 -10.40 10.77 -3.10
N SER A 121 -11.03 11.42 -4.09
CA SER A 121 -12.47 11.78 -4.07
C SER A 121 -13.39 10.60 -4.39
N GLY A 122 -12.91 9.61 -5.13
CA GLY A 122 -13.68 8.44 -5.53
C GLY A 122 -12.87 7.41 -6.32
N ALA A 123 -13.58 6.41 -6.86
CA ALA A 123 -13.01 5.38 -7.71
C ALA A 123 -13.89 5.12 -8.94
N ASN A 124 -13.30 4.58 -10.00
CA ASN A 124 -14.01 4.09 -11.18
C ASN A 124 -13.20 2.99 -11.90
N GLN A 125 -13.83 2.38 -12.91
CA GLN A 125 -13.23 1.37 -13.80
C GLN A 125 -13.25 1.85 -15.26
N LEU A 126 -12.77 3.05 -15.48
CA LEU A 126 -12.81 3.71 -16.79
C LEU A 126 -11.40 4.01 -17.33
N GLY A 127 -10.39 3.31 -16.84
CA GLY A 127 -9.03 3.34 -17.38
C GLY A 127 -8.90 2.48 -18.64
N ALA A 128 -7.68 2.23 -19.09
CA ALA A 128 -7.41 1.43 -20.27
C ALA A 128 -7.82 -0.03 -20.09
N THR A 129 -8.53 -0.59 -21.08
CA THR A 129 -8.93 -2.02 -21.08
C THR A 129 -7.76 -2.95 -21.42
N TYR A 130 -6.69 -2.41 -21.97
CA TYR A 130 -5.43 -3.11 -22.21
C TYR A 130 -4.27 -2.12 -22.07
N THR A 131 -3.09 -2.61 -21.81
CA THR A 131 -1.84 -1.85 -21.85
C THR A 131 -0.86 -2.53 -22.78
N LEU A 132 0.10 -1.79 -23.31
CA LEU A 132 1.15 -2.38 -24.11
C LEU A 132 1.91 -3.44 -23.30
N THR A 133 2.27 -4.52 -23.95
CA THR A 133 2.87 -5.74 -23.34
C THR A 133 4.06 -5.45 -22.42
N ARG A 134 4.87 -4.43 -22.73
CA ARG A 134 6.01 -4.02 -21.91
C ARG A 134 5.65 -3.44 -20.52
N MET A 135 4.37 -3.09 -20.31
CA MET A 135 3.90 -2.58 -19.02
C MET A 135 3.45 -3.69 -18.08
N LEU A 136 3.09 -4.85 -18.61
CA LEU A 136 2.67 -6.05 -17.86
C LEU A 136 1.59 -5.76 -16.81
N MET A 137 0.70 -4.80 -17.06
CA MET A 137 -0.41 -4.49 -16.16
C MET A 137 -1.66 -5.27 -16.59
N PRO A 138 -2.24 -6.07 -15.73
CA PRO A 138 -3.51 -6.75 -16.04
C PRO A 138 -4.65 -5.75 -16.20
N ALA A 139 -5.64 -6.11 -17.02
CA ALA A 139 -6.76 -5.23 -17.33
C ALA A 139 -7.52 -4.76 -16.08
N CYS A 140 -7.67 -5.61 -15.07
CA CYS A 140 -8.29 -5.25 -13.79
C CYS A 140 -7.57 -4.06 -13.11
N VAL A 141 -6.24 -3.97 -13.24
CA VAL A 141 -5.43 -2.89 -12.68
C VAL A 141 -5.46 -1.65 -13.56
N SER A 142 -5.29 -1.82 -14.89
CA SER A 142 -5.26 -0.68 -15.80
C SER A 142 -6.62 0.03 -15.94
N MET A 143 -7.72 -0.70 -15.79
CA MET A 143 -9.07 -0.14 -15.79
C MET A 143 -9.44 0.54 -14.48
N SER A 144 -8.98 -0.01 -13.35
CA SER A 144 -9.30 0.49 -12.01
C SER A 144 -8.53 1.76 -11.71
N ALA A 145 -9.18 2.76 -11.14
CA ALA A 145 -8.54 4.01 -10.75
C ALA A 145 -9.18 4.61 -9.50
N LEU A 146 -8.36 5.11 -8.60
CA LEU A 146 -8.77 6.18 -7.70
C LEU A 146 -8.67 7.51 -8.46
N TRP A 147 -9.61 8.42 -8.22
CA TRP A 147 -9.63 9.75 -8.82
C TRP A 147 -9.89 10.83 -7.80
N GLY A 148 -9.31 11.99 -8.04
CA GLY A 148 -9.60 13.23 -7.35
C GLY A 148 -9.94 14.34 -8.34
N TYR A 149 -10.44 15.47 -7.82
CA TYR A 149 -10.64 16.69 -8.59
C TYR A 149 -10.42 17.90 -7.68
N SER A 150 -9.93 18.99 -8.25
CA SER A 150 -9.50 20.14 -7.46
C SER A 150 -10.42 21.36 -7.57
N GLN A 151 -11.32 21.43 -8.55
CA GLN A 151 -12.12 22.63 -8.84
C GLN A 151 -13.61 22.34 -9.00
N GLY A 152 -14.42 23.29 -8.50
CA GLY A 152 -15.86 23.26 -8.67
C GLY A 152 -16.57 22.21 -7.80
N LYS A 153 -17.76 21.80 -8.24
CA LYS A 153 -18.56 20.76 -7.59
C LYS A 153 -18.86 19.64 -8.58
N PHE A 154 -18.54 18.42 -8.21
CA PHE A 154 -18.80 17.23 -9.02
C PHE A 154 -19.65 16.22 -8.22
N GLY A 155 -20.96 16.18 -8.51
CA GLY A 155 -21.90 15.30 -7.81
C GLY A 155 -21.87 15.50 -6.29
N ALA A 156 -21.84 14.39 -5.56
CA ALA A 156 -21.70 14.37 -4.09
C ALA A 156 -20.24 14.24 -3.61
N ALA A 157 -19.28 14.09 -4.55
CA ALA A 157 -17.89 13.94 -4.20
C ALA A 157 -17.30 15.27 -3.67
N GLN A 158 -16.31 15.17 -2.80
CA GLN A 158 -15.60 16.33 -2.25
C GLN A 158 -14.42 16.69 -3.14
N ALA A 159 -14.31 17.99 -3.49
CA ALA A 159 -13.13 18.52 -4.15
C ALA A 159 -11.90 18.40 -3.23
N ARG A 160 -10.79 17.98 -3.80
CA ARG A 160 -9.50 17.82 -3.12
C ARG A 160 -8.40 18.36 -4.01
N PRO A 161 -7.63 19.37 -3.57
CA PRO A 161 -6.53 19.92 -4.36
C PRO A 161 -5.47 18.87 -4.71
N MET A 162 -5.28 17.93 -3.79
CA MET A 162 -4.36 16.80 -3.94
C MET A 162 -4.83 15.62 -3.08
N ALA A 163 -4.34 14.45 -3.42
CA ALA A 163 -4.36 13.27 -2.56
C ALA A 163 -2.94 12.98 -2.05
N GLU A 164 -2.84 12.31 -0.91
CA GLU A 164 -1.56 12.02 -0.28
C GLU A 164 -1.57 10.62 0.36
N PHE A 165 -0.52 9.87 0.08
CA PHE A 165 -0.27 8.55 0.63
C PHE A 165 1.10 8.52 1.29
N VAL A 166 1.17 7.95 2.49
CA VAL A 166 2.43 7.73 3.21
C VAL A 166 2.75 6.25 3.19
N LEU A 167 3.87 5.89 2.59
CA LEU A 167 4.51 4.60 2.78
C LEU A 167 5.34 4.68 4.07
N GLY A 168 5.10 3.76 4.99
CA GLY A 168 5.81 3.68 6.27
C GLY A 168 6.51 2.36 6.47
N HIS A 169 7.41 2.32 7.44
CA HIS A 169 8.22 1.14 7.80
C HIS A 169 9.12 0.65 6.65
N LEU A 170 9.51 1.55 5.77
CA LEU A 170 10.53 1.29 4.76
C LEU A 170 11.90 1.14 5.44
N ASN A 171 12.78 0.32 4.86
CA ASN A 171 14.14 0.23 5.34
C ASN A 171 14.94 1.46 4.88
N PRO A 172 15.40 2.34 5.78
CA PRO A 172 16.12 3.57 5.39
C PRO A 172 17.52 3.33 4.81
N ARG A 173 17.98 2.07 4.78
CA ARG A 173 19.26 1.69 4.17
C ARG A 173 19.13 1.26 2.71
N LEU A 174 17.89 1.09 2.23
CA LEU A 174 17.58 0.72 0.85
C LEU A 174 17.11 1.94 0.08
N LYS A 175 17.25 1.86 -1.23
CA LYS A 175 16.64 2.77 -2.17
C LYS A 175 15.43 2.14 -2.82
N TYR A 176 14.53 2.97 -3.29
CA TYR A 176 13.25 2.52 -3.83
C TYR A 176 12.99 3.15 -5.19
N ASP A 177 12.78 2.30 -6.20
CA ASP A 177 12.30 2.72 -7.51
C ASP A 177 10.79 2.65 -7.56
N PHE A 178 10.15 3.69 -8.08
CA PHE A 178 8.71 3.75 -8.28
C PHE A 178 8.38 3.75 -9.77
N THR A 179 7.40 2.95 -10.16
CA THR A 179 6.72 3.04 -11.46
C THR A 179 5.25 3.29 -11.20
N ILE A 180 4.73 4.45 -11.65
CA ILE A 180 3.36 4.87 -11.39
C ILE A 180 2.61 5.00 -12.70
N TYR A 181 1.38 4.50 -12.73
CA TYR A 181 0.48 4.51 -13.86
C TYR A 181 -0.84 5.18 -13.52
N ALA A 182 -1.31 5.98 -14.46
CA ALA A 182 -2.64 6.57 -14.42
C ALA A 182 -3.28 6.52 -15.80
N SER A 183 -4.56 6.18 -15.85
CA SER A 183 -5.35 6.10 -17.07
C SER A 183 -6.81 6.45 -16.81
N ARG A 184 -7.41 7.12 -17.80
CA ARG A 184 -8.84 7.40 -17.85
C ARG A 184 -9.29 7.49 -19.31
N GLY A 185 -10.05 6.50 -19.74
CA GLY A 185 -10.60 6.45 -21.08
C GLY A 185 -11.66 7.52 -21.37
N GLY A 186 -11.75 7.89 -22.61
CA GLY A 186 -12.79 8.76 -23.17
C GLY A 186 -12.67 10.23 -22.76
N GLY A 187 -12.28 11.06 -23.68
CA GLY A 187 -12.39 12.49 -23.52
C GLY A 187 -11.43 13.34 -24.34
N ALA A 188 -11.94 14.48 -24.76
CA ALA A 188 -11.17 15.49 -25.50
C ALA A 188 -10.29 16.38 -24.59
N TYR A 189 -10.28 16.12 -23.28
CA TYR A 189 -9.61 16.97 -22.30
C TYR A 189 -8.32 16.33 -21.82
N SER A 190 -7.29 17.15 -21.60
CA SER A 190 -6.11 16.72 -20.89
C SER A 190 -6.42 16.50 -19.40
N ARG A 191 -6.17 15.30 -18.91
CA ARG A 191 -6.22 14.92 -17.49
C ARG A 191 -4.82 14.66 -16.97
N GLN A 192 -3.89 15.55 -17.35
CA GLN A 192 -2.52 15.43 -16.85
C GLN A 192 -2.53 15.37 -15.33
N THR A 193 -1.87 14.36 -14.80
CA THR A 193 -1.71 14.13 -13.36
C THR A 193 -0.24 14.28 -13.00
N THR A 194 0.04 15.05 -11.97
CA THR A 194 1.38 15.17 -11.37
C THR A 194 1.48 14.28 -10.15
N PHE A 195 2.59 13.57 -10.08
CA PHE A 195 3.01 12.77 -8.93
C PHE A 195 4.23 13.42 -8.32
N VAL A 196 4.24 13.55 -6.99
CA VAL A 196 5.41 13.96 -6.22
C VAL A 196 5.76 12.81 -5.29
N VAL A 197 7.00 12.33 -5.39
CA VAL A 197 7.55 11.33 -4.47
C VAL A 197 8.58 12.04 -3.60
N GLN A 198 8.38 11.99 -2.29
CA GLN A 198 9.22 12.67 -1.32
C GLN A 198 9.70 11.68 -0.26
N GLY A 199 11.00 11.42 -0.25
CA GLY A 199 11.75 10.80 0.82
C GLY A 199 12.67 11.82 1.49
N GLU A 200 13.98 11.58 1.50
CA GLU A 200 14.99 12.59 1.89
C GLU A 200 14.99 13.76 0.92
N GLU A 201 14.80 13.47 -0.37
CA GLU A 201 14.63 14.45 -1.44
C GLU A 201 13.22 14.34 -2.02
N SER A 202 12.81 15.37 -2.79
CA SER A 202 11.51 15.44 -3.44
C SER A 202 11.67 15.55 -4.94
N GLU A 203 11.01 14.68 -5.68
CA GLU A 203 10.93 14.68 -7.13
C GLU A 203 9.49 14.75 -7.62
N ALA A 204 9.25 15.39 -8.76
CA ALA A 204 7.93 15.52 -9.36
C ALA A 204 7.95 15.18 -10.85
N GLU A 205 6.99 14.35 -11.26
CA GLU A 205 6.79 13.94 -12.65
C GLU A 205 5.32 14.02 -13.02
N SER A 206 5.02 14.23 -14.29
CA SER A 206 3.66 14.35 -14.80
C SER A 206 3.37 13.36 -15.91
N LEU A 207 2.15 12.81 -15.92
CA LEU A 207 1.67 11.84 -16.87
C LEU A 207 0.33 12.30 -17.45
N GLN A 208 0.15 12.18 -18.78
CA GLN A 208 -1.16 12.34 -19.41
C GLN A 208 -2.02 11.11 -19.17
N ALA A 209 -3.02 11.23 -18.29
CA ALA A 209 -3.89 10.10 -17.96
C ALA A 209 -5.00 9.85 -18.98
N THR A 210 -5.33 10.82 -19.87
CA THR A 210 -6.38 10.64 -20.88
C THR A 210 -5.96 9.60 -21.90
N ASP A 211 -6.76 8.53 -22.01
CA ASP A 211 -6.57 7.40 -22.94
C ASP A 211 -5.16 6.78 -22.89
N ASN A 212 -4.51 6.86 -21.72
CA ASN A 212 -3.17 6.33 -21.54
C ASN A 212 -3.18 4.79 -21.47
N ASP A 213 -2.52 4.15 -22.40
CA ASP A 213 -2.33 2.70 -22.48
C ASP A 213 -0.85 2.28 -22.51
N HIS A 214 0.11 3.21 -22.43
CA HIS A 214 1.52 2.93 -22.68
C HIS A 214 2.53 3.72 -21.84
N ASP A 215 2.16 4.83 -21.22
CA ASP A 215 3.08 5.70 -20.49
C ASP A 215 2.99 5.49 -18.97
N VAL A 216 4.14 5.61 -18.32
CA VAL A 216 4.30 5.61 -16.86
C VAL A 216 5.27 6.70 -16.45
N VAL A 217 5.17 7.20 -15.23
CA VAL A 217 6.25 7.96 -14.60
C VAL A 217 7.12 7.04 -13.77
N ARG A 218 8.40 7.41 -13.63
CA ARG A 218 9.39 6.63 -12.86
C ARG A 218 10.20 7.57 -12.00
N PHE A 219 10.32 7.19 -10.73
CA PHE A 219 11.26 7.78 -9.78
C PHE A 219 12.28 6.71 -9.43
N ARG A 220 13.55 7.08 -9.40
CA ARG A 220 14.63 6.13 -9.16
C ARG A 220 15.45 6.52 -7.94
N ASP A 221 16.01 5.50 -7.29
CA ASP A 221 16.93 5.70 -6.17
C ASP A 221 16.36 6.56 -5.02
N VAL A 222 15.03 6.53 -4.80
CA VAL A 222 14.40 7.33 -3.74
C VAL A 222 14.81 6.79 -2.37
N CYS A 223 15.48 7.63 -1.58
CA CYS A 223 15.86 7.31 -0.21
C CYS A 223 14.70 7.66 0.74
N PRO A 224 14.23 6.72 1.58
CA PRO A 224 13.28 7.04 2.63
C PRO A 224 13.86 8.04 3.63
N THR A 225 13.02 8.76 4.33
CA THR A 225 13.43 9.53 5.51
C THR A 225 14.03 8.61 6.58
N ALA A 226 14.79 9.17 7.53
CA ALA A 226 15.47 8.40 8.58
C ALA A 226 14.50 7.54 9.43
N ASP A 227 13.22 7.91 9.52
CA ASP A 227 12.14 7.15 10.17
C ASP A 227 11.41 6.19 9.22
N GLY A 228 11.98 5.92 8.03
CA GLY A 228 11.49 4.92 7.09
C GLY A 228 10.20 5.31 6.37
N ARG A 229 10.06 6.55 5.93
CA ARG A 229 8.87 7.03 5.21
C ARG A 229 9.21 7.55 3.83
N ILE A 230 8.26 7.35 2.91
CA ILE A 230 8.17 8.04 1.62
C ILE A 230 6.74 8.52 1.44
N LEU A 231 6.58 9.76 1.01
CA LEU A 231 5.30 10.41 0.72
C LEU A 231 5.05 10.38 -0.78
N LEU A 232 3.85 9.98 -1.19
CA LEU A 232 3.35 10.13 -2.56
C LEU A 232 2.20 11.13 -2.55
N GLN A 233 2.36 12.24 -3.27
CA GLN A 233 1.27 13.17 -3.55
C GLN A 233 0.81 13.02 -5.00
N VAL A 234 -0.50 13.15 -5.22
CA VAL A 234 -1.14 13.04 -6.54
C VAL A 234 -2.06 14.24 -6.72
N MET A 235 -1.86 15.01 -7.79
CA MET A 235 -2.58 16.25 -8.03
C MET A 235 -2.77 16.54 -9.54
N PRO A 236 -3.62 17.50 -9.93
CA PRO A 236 -3.70 17.91 -11.32
C PRO A 236 -2.35 18.45 -11.82
N GLY A 237 -1.94 18.03 -13.00
CA GLY A 237 -0.75 18.55 -13.65
C GLY A 237 -0.96 19.93 -14.27
N PRO A 238 0.13 20.64 -14.63
CA PRO A 238 0.07 22.02 -15.17
C PRO A 238 -0.68 22.13 -16.50
N HIS A 239 -0.74 21.06 -17.30
CA HIS A 239 -1.49 21.03 -18.55
C HIS A 239 -2.84 20.33 -18.44
N ASN A 240 -3.37 20.15 -17.24
CA ASN A 240 -4.71 19.60 -17.01
C ASN A 240 -5.75 20.67 -17.35
N ASN A 241 -6.56 20.42 -18.39
CA ASN A 241 -7.64 21.30 -18.82
C ASN A 241 -9.04 20.67 -18.68
N SER A 242 -9.14 19.57 -17.96
CA SER A 242 -10.44 18.96 -17.67
C SER A 242 -11.28 19.88 -16.77
N HIS A 243 -12.59 19.91 -16.97
CA HIS A 243 -13.51 20.89 -16.37
C HIS A 243 -13.38 21.04 -14.83
N HIS A 244 -13.09 19.93 -14.13
CA HIS A 244 -12.91 19.91 -12.67
C HIS A 244 -11.46 19.67 -12.26
N HIS A 245 -10.51 19.71 -13.18
CA HIS A 245 -9.12 19.34 -12.97
C HIS A 245 -9.01 17.95 -12.30
N PHE A 246 -9.56 16.93 -12.96
CA PHE A 246 -9.48 15.56 -12.52
C PHE A 246 -8.05 15.00 -12.60
N TYR A 247 -7.65 14.24 -11.58
CA TYR A 247 -6.39 13.52 -11.53
C TYR A 247 -6.62 12.08 -11.09
N TYR A 248 -5.73 11.16 -11.47
CA TYR A 248 -5.95 9.71 -11.38
C TYR A 248 -4.71 8.97 -10.87
N LEU A 249 -4.95 7.83 -10.23
CA LEU A 249 -3.94 6.86 -9.85
C LEU A 249 -4.55 5.46 -10.02
N ASN A 250 -3.96 4.65 -10.92
CA ASN A 250 -4.41 3.29 -11.20
C ASN A 250 -3.49 2.25 -10.55
N ALA A 251 -2.17 2.42 -10.74
CA ALA A 251 -1.20 1.46 -10.25
C ALA A 251 0.08 2.12 -9.78
N MET A 252 0.75 1.45 -8.85
CA MET A 252 2.11 1.76 -8.42
C MET A 252 2.86 0.44 -8.22
N VAL A 253 4.07 0.38 -8.75
CA VAL A 253 4.99 -0.73 -8.54
C VAL A 253 6.25 -0.18 -7.88
N ILE A 254 6.67 -0.81 -6.80
CA ILE A 254 7.86 -0.43 -6.04
C ILE A 254 8.87 -1.55 -6.11
N ARG A 255 10.13 -1.21 -6.33
CA ARG A 255 11.28 -2.10 -6.21
C ARG A 255 12.24 -1.52 -5.18
N ALA A 256 12.63 -2.30 -4.18
CA ALA A 256 13.72 -1.97 -3.28
C ALA A 256 15.03 -2.54 -3.81
N HIS A 257 16.14 -1.88 -3.55
CA HIS A 257 17.50 -2.35 -3.90
C HIS A 257 18.59 -1.65 -3.05
#